data_53781c007db2951a30d4aa1ce17c4d9e
#
_entry.id   53781c007db2951a30d4aa1ce17c4d9e
#
_cell.length_a   1.000
_cell.length_b   1.000
_cell.length_c   1.000
_cell.angle_alpha   90.00
_cell.angle_beta   90.00
_cell.angle_gamma   90.00
#
_symmetry.space_group_name_H-M   'P 1'
#
loop_
_entity.id
_entity.type
_entity.pdbx_description
1 polymer ?
#
loop_
_entity_poly.entity_id
_entity_poly.type
_entity_poly.pdbx_seq_one_letter_code
_entity_poly.pdbx_strand_id
1 'polypeptide(L)'
;MKQPTRWLTATLALVLGLAMTTATRDAAAADSPYQRGPDPTLASVAATRGPFATTQATVPAGNGFNGGYVYYPTDTSQGTWGAVAIVPGYSALFANEEAWMGPWLASFGFVVIGIETNSRTDGADARATQLLAALDYLTRTSPIRNRVDPNRLSVMGHSAGGAGTLLAALRRPTLKAAVGLAPGTPGNNLNMSTTQVPTMLLSGQNDGTVTPSYVQGIYNTLPAGVEHAWAELAGNDHLSFTRSNPTEMRLLIPWLKTFLDNDTRYTQFLCPLADSTGVSRYNATCPLVPPDGPTSPPTTTPPTTTPPTSTPPTTSAPTTPPPSGAACTATYRTVNSWSGGFQGEVTVTAGTAAVNGWTVTWNLSNGQSISQVWNGTLSTSGSTATVRNVSYNGSLAPGGTTTFGFLGSGTPANASPTCASP
;
A
#
# COMPACT_ATOMS: atom_id res chain seq x y z
N MET A 1 -23.68 10.56 -89.39
CA MET A 1 -23.54 9.52 -88.42
C MET A 1 -22.38 9.95 -87.51
N LYS A 2 -22.69 10.37 -86.28
CA LYS A 2 -21.81 11.09 -85.41
C LYS A 2 -21.32 10.15 -84.31
N GLN A 3 -20.02 10.02 -84.11
CA GLN A 3 -19.40 9.34 -82.97
C GLN A 3 -19.45 10.27 -81.73
N PRO A 4 -19.64 9.80 -80.54
CA PRO A 4 -19.44 10.58 -79.32
C PRO A 4 -18.04 10.38 -78.69
N THR A 5 -17.48 11.47 -78.33
CA THR A 5 -16.18 11.67 -77.65
C THR A 5 -16.15 11.05 -76.25
N ARG A 6 -15.11 10.30 -75.94
CA ARG A 6 -14.84 9.75 -74.59
C ARG A 6 -14.02 10.81 -73.79
N TRP A 7 -14.53 11.17 -72.61
CA TRP A 7 -13.80 11.93 -71.62
C TRP A 7 -13.13 10.94 -70.65
N LEU A 8 -11.80 11.02 -70.54
CA LEU A 8 -11.02 10.37 -69.50
C LEU A 8 -11.04 11.26 -68.25
N THR A 9 -11.63 10.79 -67.18
CA THR A 9 -11.47 11.36 -65.83
C THR A 9 -10.33 10.64 -65.11
N ALA A 10 -9.24 11.37 -64.87
CA ALA A 10 -8.14 10.92 -64.05
C ALA A 10 -8.53 11.08 -62.55
N THR A 11 -8.67 9.98 -61.84
CA THR A 11 -8.86 9.96 -60.37
C THR A 11 -7.47 9.98 -59.70
N LEU A 12 -7.17 11.09 -59.04
CA LEU A 12 -6.00 11.27 -58.19
C LEU A 12 -6.23 10.58 -56.83
N ALA A 13 -5.60 9.43 -56.59
CA ALA A 13 -5.66 8.74 -55.31
C ALA A 13 -4.67 9.39 -54.33
N LEU A 14 -5.23 10.08 -53.34
CA LEU A 14 -4.46 10.66 -52.21
C LEU A 14 -4.22 9.53 -51.19
N VAL A 15 -2.98 9.02 -51.11
CA VAL A 15 -2.58 8.07 -50.07
C VAL A 15 -2.23 8.86 -48.80
N LEU A 16 -3.17 8.88 -47.86
CA LEU A 16 -2.87 9.36 -46.47
C LEU A 16 -2.07 8.26 -45.77
N GLY A 17 -0.77 8.46 -45.59
CA GLY A 17 0.07 7.67 -44.73
C GLY A 17 -0.27 7.95 -43.26
N LEU A 18 -0.99 7.02 -42.59
CA LEU A 18 -1.13 7.01 -41.14
C LEU A 18 0.23 6.58 -40.55
N ALA A 19 0.99 7.54 -40.05
CA ALA A 19 2.13 7.25 -39.19
C ALA A 19 1.59 6.72 -37.85
N MET A 20 1.60 5.41 -37.67
CA MET A 20 1.43 4.81 -36.34
C MET A 20 2.68 5.13 -35.51
N THR A 21 2.58 6.12 -34.64
CA THR A 21 3.54 6.28 -33.55
C THR A 21 3.31 5.12 -32.59
N THR A 22 4.15 4.10 -32.65
CA THR A 22 4.28 3.11 -31.59
C THR A 22 4.84 3.84 -30.38
N ALA A 23 3.96 4.20 -29.42
CA ALA A 23 4.42 4.60 -28.11
C ALA A 23 5.16 3.39 -27.51
N THR A 24 6.48 3.49 -27.41
CA THR A 24 7.27 2.59 -26.59
C THR A 24 6.79 2.78 -25.15
N ARG A 25 6.02 1.81 -24.65
CA ARG A 25 5.83 1.70 -23.21
C ARG A 25 7.22 1.46 -22.63
N ASP A 26 7.68 2.39 -21.82
CA ASP A 26 8.83 2.15 -20.94
C ASP A 26 8.55 0.83 -20.21
N ALA A 27 9.59 0.01 -20.08
CA ALA A 27 9.50 -1.28 -19.38
C ALA A 27 9.16 -0.98 -17.92
N ALA A 28 7.85 -0.86 -17.63
CA ALA A 28 7.33 -0.89 -16.28
C ALA A 28 7.79 -2.20 -15.64
N ALA A 29 8.16 -2.15 -14.38
CA ALA A 29 8.45 -3.33 -13.57
C ALA A 29 7.41 -4.41 -13.91
N ALA A 30 7.88 -5.64 -14.20
CA ALA A 30 7.02 -6.72 -14.66
C ALA A 30 5.78 -6.80 -13.76
N ASP A 31 4.61 -6.61 -14.36
CA ASP A 31 3.34 -6.63 -13.64
C ASP A 31 3.25 -7.93 -12.84
N SER A 32 2.90 -7.85 -11.56
CA SER A 32 2.65 -9.05 -10.76
C SER A 32 1.60 -9.90 -11.47
N PRO A 33 1.77 -11.23 -11.57
CA PRO A 33 0.79 -12.11 -12.22
C PRO A 33 -0.58 -12.09 -11.53
N TYR A 34 -0.67 -11.41 -10.40
CA TYR A 34 -1.88 -11.27 -9.58
C TYR A 34 -2.52 -9.88 -9.68
N GLN A 35 -1.98 -8.97 -10.49
CA GLN A 35 -2.63 -7.70 -10.82
C GLN A 35 -3.83 -7.96 -11.71
N ARG A 36 -5.02 -7.82 -11.15
CA ARG A 36 -6.29 -8.14 -11.79
C ARG A 36 -7.25 -6.97 -11.72
N GLY A 37 -8.13 -6.90 -12.70
CA GLY A 37 -9.09 -5.82 -12.83
C GLY A 37 -8.46 -4.51 -13.34
N PRO A 38 -9.28 -3.46 -13.49
CA PRO A 38 -8.85 -2.16 -13.96
C PRO A 38 -7.88 -1.48 -12.98
N ASP A 39 -7.17 -0.47 -13.45
CA ASP A 39 -6.35 0.36 -12.58
C ASP A 39 -7.20 1.00 -11.48
N PRO A 40 -6.76 0.91 -10.20
CA PRO A 40 -7.56 1.40 -9.10
C PRO A 40 -7.56 2.93 -9.04
N THR A 41 -8.69 3.48 -8.63
CA THR A 41 -8.87 4.90 -8.32
C THR A 41 -9.42 5.05 -6.91
N LEU A 42 -9.36 6.25 -6.31
CA LEU A 42 -10.00 6.52 -5.02
C LEU A 42 -11.48 6.10 -5.03
N ALA A 43 -12.20 6.42 -6.12
CA ALA A 43 -13.61 6.05 -6.25
C ALA A 43 -13.82 4.53 -6.30
N SER A 44 -12.97 3.79 -7.05
CA SER A 44 -13.10 2.33 -7.12
C SER A 44 -12.75 1.64 -5.80
N VAL A 45 -11.76 2.14 -5.07
CA VAL A 45 -11.38 1.60 -3.74
C VAL A 45 -12.44 1.86 -2.68
N ALA A 46 -13.16 3.00 -2.79
CA ALA A 46 -14.26 3.35 -1.90
C ALA A 46 -15.60 2.68 -2.29
N ALA A 47 -15.67 2.03 -3.45
CA ALA A 47 -16.89 1.39 -3.92
C ALA A 47 -17.27 0.17 -3.05
N THR A 48 -18.56 -0.03 -2.81
CA THR A 48 -19.08 -1.18 -2.02
C THR A 48 -18.97 -2.51 -2.76
N ARG A 49 -18.62 -2.48 -4.03
CA ARG A 49 -18.35 -3.66 -4.88
C ARG A 49 -17.18 -3.37 -5.82
N GLY A 50 -16.30 -4.36 -5.93
CA GLY A 50 -15.23 -4.40 -6.91
C GLY A 50 -15.69 -4.92 -8.27
N PRO A 51 -14.75 -5.14 -9.21
CA PRO A 51 -15.07 -5.47 -10.60
C PRO A 51 -15.54 -6.92 -10.83
N PHE A 52 -15.43 -7.82 -9.83
CA PHE A 52 -15.69 -9.23 -10.02
C PHE A 52 -17.08 -9.64 -9.50
N ALA A 53 -17.82 -10.40 -10.30
CA ALA A 53 -19.03 -11.08 -9.85
C ALA A 53 -18.68 -12.17 -8.83
N THR A 54 -19.52 -12.34 -7.81
CA THR A 54 -19.25 -13.22 -6.67
C THR A 54 -20.37 -14.20 -6.42
N THR A 55 -20.05 -15.28 -5.73
CA THR A 55 -21.00 -16.25 -5.19
C THR A 55 -20.61 -16.61 -3.76
N GLN A 56 -21.47 -17.32 -3.07
CA GLN A 56 -21.21 -17.84 -1.71
C GLN A 56 -21.66 -19.29 -1.58
N ALA A 57 -21.07 -20.00 -0.61
CA ALA A 57 -21.48 -21.33 -0.18
C ALA A 57 -21.34 -21.45 1.34
N THR A 58 -22.12 -22.36 1.93
CA THR A 58 -21.97 -22.72 3.34
C THR A 58 -20.78 -23.67 3.51
N VAL A 59 -20.13 -23.58 4.66
CA VAL A 59 -19.04 -24.47 5.07
C VAL A 59 -19.55 -25.29 6.26
N PRO A 60 -19.50 -26.63 6.20
CA PRO A 60 -19.96 -27.47 7.31
C PRO A 60 -19.00 -27.39 8.50
N ALA A 61 -19.53 -27.64 9.71
CA ALA A 61 -18.73 -27.86 10.91
C ALA A 61 -17.84 -29.11 10.79
N GLY A 62 -16.88 -29.27 11.69
CA GLY A 62 -16.03 -30.48 11.79
C GLY A 62 -14.68 -30.35 11.08
N ASN A 63 -14.32 -29.17 10.57
CA ASN A 63 -13.04 -28.91 9.91
C ASN A 63 -12.05 -28.17 10.83
N GLY A 64 -12.17 -28.37 12.15
CA GLY A 64 -11.38 -27.63 13.14
C GLY A 64 -12.04 -26.35 13.62
N PHE A 65 -13.22 -25.99 13.06
CA PHE A 65 -14.08 -24.86 13.42
C PHE A 65 -15.55 -25.24 13.22
N ASN A 66 -16.49 -24.42 13.67
CA ASN A 66 -17.91 -24.74 13.68
C ASN A 66 -18.65 -24.31 12.38
N GLY A 67 -18.03 -24.52 11.23
CA GLY A 67 -18.60 -24.13 9.95
C GLY A 67 -18.54 -22.63 9.66
N GLY A 68 -19.36 -22.17 8.72
CA GLY A 68 -19.39 -20.77 8.30
C GLY A 68 -19.78 -20.58 6.85
N TYR A 69 -19.18 -19.59 6.21
CA TYR A 69 -19.49 -19.21 4.83
C TYR A 69 -18.22 -18.95 4.04
N VAL A 70 -18.23 -19.30 2.77
CA VAL A 70 -17.17 -18.91 1.83
C VAL A 70 -17.76 -18.07 0.70
N TYR A 71 -17.10 -16.94 0.40
CA TYR A 71 -17.44 -16.01 -0.66
C TYR A 71 -16.27 -15.99 -1.64
N TYR A 72 -16.54 -16.00 -2.96
CA TYR A 72 -15.46 -16.05 -3.94
C TYR A 72 -15.90 -15.51 -5.30
N PRO A 73 -14.95 -15.00 -6.12
CA PRO A 73 -15.25 -14.58 -7.48
C PRO A 73 -15.72 -15.75 -8.32
N THR A 74 -16.69 -15.53 -9.22
CA THR A 74 -17.18 -16.56 -10.16
C THR A 74 -16.28 -16.76 -11.36
N ASP A 75 -15.48 -15.75 -11.73
CA ASP A 75 -14.56 -15.80 -12.87
C ASP A 75 -13.48 -16.87 -12.65
N THR A 76 -13.40 -17.82 -13.58
CA THR A 76 -12.40 -18.89 -13.61
C THR A 76 -11.23 -18.60 -14.54
N SER A 77 -11.35 -17.59 -15.39
CA SER A 77 -10.32 -17.24 -16.37
C SER A 77 -9.07 -16.60 -15.72
N GLN A 78 -9.24 -16.06 -14.53
CA GLN A 78 -8.17 -15.38 -13.76
C GLN A 78 -7.24 -16.34 -12.99
N GLY A 79 -7.46 -17.64 -13.07
CA GLY A 79 -6.72 -18.64 -12.29
C GLY A 79 -7.15 -18.67 -10.82
N THR A 80 -6.17 -18.86 -9.91
CA THR A 80 -6.40 -18.95 -8.46
C THR A 80 -6.37 -17.57 -7.79
N TRP A 81 -7.11 -17.42 -6.68
CA TRP A 81 -7.25 -16.19 -5.91
C TRP A 81 -6.55 -16.29 -4.56
N GLY A 82 -6.08 -15.19 -4.04
CA GLY A 82 -5.64 -15.07 -2.64
C GLY A 82 -6.83 -15.27 -1.70
N ALA A 83 -6.57 -15.79 -0.48
CA ALA A 83 -7.63 -16.10 0.47
C ALA A 83 -7.47 -15.38 1.81
N VAL A 84 -8.61 -14.99 2.38
CA VAL A 84 -8.73 -14.31 3.68
C VAL A 84 -9.63 -15.16 4.58
N ALA A 85 -9.13 -15.58 5.76
CA ALA A 85 -9.97 -16.17 6.79
C ALA A 85 -10.37 -15.11 7.83
N ILE A 86 -11.65 -15.05 8.18
CA ILE A 86 -12.21 -14.05 9.11
C ILE A 86 -12.84 -14.76 10.29
N VAL A 87 -12.54 -14.28 11.52
CA VAL A 87 -13.10 -14.80 12.76
C VAL A 87 -13.75 -13.70 13.60
N PRO A 88 -14.95 -13.92 14.16
CA PRO A 88 -15.69 -12.93 14.95
C PRO A 88 -15.10 -12.68 16.33
N GLY A 89 -15.65 -11.68 17.01
CA GLY A 89 -15.35 -11.32 18.39
C GLY A 89 -15.87 -12.33 19.44
N TYR A 90 -15.60 -12.05 20.71
CA TYR A 90 -16.11 -12.85 21.83
C TYR A 90 -17.64 -12.82 21.89
N SER A 91 -18.28 -13.95 22.10
CA SER A 91 -19.74 -14.17 22.09
C SER A 91 -20.44 -13.90 20.75
N ALA A 92 -19.72 -13.54 19.73
CA ALA A 92 -20.24 -13.20 18.41
C ALA A 92 -20.40 -14.40 17.47
N LEU A 93 -21.16 -14.19 16.40
CA LEU A 93 -21.24 -15.06 15.24
C LEU A 93 -20.78 -14.28 14.01
N PHE A 94 -19.94 -14.89 13.19
CA PHE A 94 -19.51 -14.29 11.91
C PHE A 94 -20.70 -13.88 11.05
N ALA A 95 -21.73 -14.74 10.99
CA ALA A 95 -22.94 -14.48 10.22
C ALA A 95 -23.63 -13.15 10.58
N ASN A 96 -23.49 -12.70 11.83
CA ASN A 96 -24.17 -11.51 12.33
C ASN A 96 -23.28 -10.25 12.32
N GLU A 97 -21.95 -10.42 12.44
CA GLU A 97 -21.04 -9.31 12.63
C GLU A 97 -20.19 -8.99 11.40
N GLU A 98 -19.46 -9.96 10.84
CA GLU A 98 -18.52 -9.69 9.76
C GLU A 98 -18.94 -10.23 8.39
N ALA A 99 -20.10 -10.90 8.28
CA ALA A 99 -20.57 -11.48 7.01
C ALA A 99 -20.72 -10.44 5.88
N TRP A 100 -20.95 -9.19 6.22
CA TRP A 100 -21.01 -8.08 5.26
C TRP A 100 -19.70 -7.87 4.48
N MET A 101 -18.55 -8.22 5.07
CA MET A 101 -17.23 -8.13 4.43
C MET A 101 -17.06 -9.18 3.34
N GLY A 102 -17.68 -10.35 3.49
CA GLY A 102 -17.51 -11.49 2.59
C GLY A 102 -17.70 -11.13 1.11
N PRO A 103 -18.92 -10.73 0.69
CA PRO A 103 -19.19 -10.38 -0.69
C PRO A 103 -18.46 -9.10 -1.14
N TRP A 104 -18.13 -8.20 -0.22
CA TRP A 104 -17.39 -6.99 -0.55
C TRP A 104 -15.95 -7.34 -0.95
N LEU A 105 -15.20 -8.01 -0.08
CA LEU A 105 -13.82 -8.43 -0.35
C LEU A 105 -13.74 -9.39 -1.54
N ALA A 106 -14.68 -10.33 -1.65
CA ALA A 106 -14.72 -11.26 -2.76
C ALA A 106 -14.86 -10.54 -4.11
N SER A 107 -15.62 -9.44 -4.17
CA SER A 107 -15.77 -8.66 -5.39
C SER A 107 -14.50 -7.93 -5.83
N PHE A 108 -13.54 -7.77 -4.92
CA PHE A 108 -12.20 -7.26 -5.22
C PHE A 108 -11.19 -8.36 -5.57
N GLY A 109 -11.63 -9.62 -5.65
CA GLY A 109 -10.79 -10.72 -6.12
C GLY A 109 -10.15 -11.54 -5.01
N PHE A 110 -10.84 -11.74 -3.90
CA PHE A 110 -10.38 -12.63 -2.82
C PHE A 110 -11.35 -13.79 -2.62
N VAL A 111 -10.84 -14.94 -2.20
CA VAL A 111 -11.65 -15.98 -1.56
C VAL A 111 -11.73 -15.65 -0.08
N VAL A 112 -12.91 -15.45 0.44
CA VAL A 112 -13.14 -15.08 1.85
C VAL A 112 -13.86 -16.22 2.56
N ILE A 113 -13.25 -16.78 3.61
CA ILE A 113 -13.91 -17.72 4.50
C ILE A 113 -14.17 -17.06 5.85
N GLY A 114 -15.43 -16.88 6.20
CA GLY A 114 -15.83 -16.45 7.53
C GLY A 114 -16.26 -17.65 8.37
N ILE A 115 -15.66 -17.81 9.54
CA ILE A 115 -15.88 -18.98 10.38
C ILE A 115 -16.74 -18.67 11.61
N GLU A 116 -17.60 -19.63 11.95
CA GLU A 116 -18.17 -19.72 13.29
C GLU A 116 -17.19 -20.47 14.20
N THR A 117 -16.98 -19.97 15.40
CA THR A 117 -16.07 -20.60 16.37
C THR A 117 -16.71 -21.82 17.03
N ASN A 118 -15.90 -22.80 17.43
CA ASN A 118 -16.35 -24.02 18.11
C ASN A 118 -17.13 -23.70 19.39
N SER A 119 -16.72 -22.66 20.11
CA SER A 119 -17.50 -22.00 21.15
C SER A 119 -17.48 -20.50 20.94
N ARG A 120 -18.61 -19.85 21.13
CA ARG A 120 -18.71 -18.39 21.07
C ARG A 120 -17.84 -17.69 22.12
N THR A 121 -17.50 -18.39 23.20
CA THR A 121 -16.64 -17.91 24.30
C THR A 121 -15.18 -18.32 24.15
N ASP A 122 -14.79 -18.88 23.00
CA ASP A 122 -13.40 -19.20 22.72
C ASP A 122 -12.50 -17.95 22.85
N GLY A 123 -11.37 -18.11 23.51
CA GLY A 123 -10.34 -17.07 23.62
C GLY A 123 -9.51 -16.92 22.33
N ALA A 124 -8.61 -15.96 22.35
CA ALA A 124 -7.76 -15.63 21.21
C ALA A 124 -6.93 -16.84 20.69
N ASP A 125 -6.44 -17.67 21.57
CA ASP A 125 -5.64 -18.85 21.25
C ASP A 125 -6.40 -19.88 20.41
N ALA A 126 -7.62 -20.22 20.84
CA ALA A 126 -8.51 -21.13 20.13
C ALA A 126 -8.93 -20.52 18.77
N ARG A 127 -9.22 -19.21 18.72
CA ARG A 127 -9.59 -18.52 17.49
C ARG A 127 -8.42 -18.50 16.48
N ALA A 128 -7.19 -18.32 16.94
CA ALA A 128 -6.01 -18.46 16.08
C ALA A 128 -5.91 -19.86 15.46
N THR A 129 -6.12 -20.90 16.26
CA THR A 129 -6.10 -22.29 15.78
C THR A 129 -7.18 -22.54 14.74
N GLN A 130 -8.38 -22.02 14.96
CA GLN A 130 -9.54 -22.17 14.06
C GLN A 130 -9.37 -21.38 12.76
N LEU A 131 -8.78 -20.18 12.80
CA LEU A 131 -8.40 -19.43 11.58
C LEU A 131 -7.44 -20.21 10.71
N LEU A 132 -6.40 -20.79 11.32
CA LEU A 132 -5.42 -21.58 10.58
C LEU A 132 -6.04 -22.86 10.01
N ALA A 133 -6.94 -23.51 10.74
CA ALA A 133 -7.71 -24.65 10.24
C ALA A 133 -8.61 -24.28 9.06
N ALA A 134 -9.21 -23.08 9.07
CA ALA A 134 -10.03 -22.61 7.96
C ALA A 134 -9.23 -22.42 6.67
N LEU A 135 -8.02 -21.87 6.76
CA LEU A 135 -7.12 -21.76 5.62
C LEU A 135 -6.67 -23.14 5.10
N ASP A 136 -6.41 -24.08 6.01
CA ASP A 136 -6.06 -25.44 5.63
C ASP A 136 -7.24 -26.17 4.98
N TYR A 137 -8.47 -25.96 5.46
CA TYR A 137 -9.67 -26.43 4.80
C TYR A 137 -9.80 -25.86 3.39
N LEU A 138 -9.68 -24.55 3.22
CA LEU A 138 -9.80 -23.90 1.92
C LEU A 138 -8.83 -24.47 0.88
N THR A 139 -7.60 -24.75 1.28
CA THR A 139 -6.53 -25.14 0.35
C THR A 139 -6.46 -26.65 0.11
N ARG A 140 -6.99 -27.49 1.03
CA ARG A 140 -6.81 -28.95 0.97
C ARG A 140 -8.10 -29.72 0.68
N THR A 141 -9.19 -29.38 1.35
CA THR A 141 -10.40 -30.22 1.37
C THR A 141 -11.65 -29.54 0.82
N SER A 142 -11.66 -28.20 0.75
CA SER A 142 -12.80 -27.45 0.22
C SER A 142 -13.14 -27.85 -1.21
N PRO A 143 -14.42 -27.91 -1.59
CA PRO A 143 -14.85 -28.09 -2.99
C PRO A 143 -14.26 -27.03 -3.93
N ILE A 144 -13.92 -25.85 -3.42
CA ILE A 144 -13.36 -24.75 -4.20
C ILE A 144 -11.83 -24.62 -4.06
N ARG A 145 -11.13 -25.61 -3.51
CA ARG A 145 -9.67 -25.55 -3.30
C ARG A 145 -8.87 -25.19 -4.56
N ASN A 146 -9.34 -25.62 -5.73
CA ASN A 146 -8.69 -25.31 -7.01
C ASN A 146 -8.82 -23.82 -7.42
N ARG A 147 -9.57 -23.03 -6.70
CA ARG A 147 -9.71 -21.58 -6.90
C ARG A 147 -8.82 -20.77 -5.94
N VAL A 148 -8.19 -21.42 -4.96
CA VAL A 148 -7.38 -20.79 -3.92
C VAL A 148 -5.91 -21.00 -4.22
N ASP A 149 -5.12 -19.94 -4.12
CA ASP A 149 -3.67 -20.04 -4.14
C ASP A 149 -3.16 -20.34 -2.72
N PRO A 150 -2.57 -21.52 -2.50
CA PRO A 150 -2.11 -21.90 -1.16
C PRO A 150 -0.94 -21.06 -0.63
N ASN A 151 -0.28 -20.29 -1.49
CA ASN A 151 0.83 -19.41 -1.13
C ASN A 151 0.39 -17.97 -0.83
N ARG A 152 -0.89 -17.63 -1.06
CA ARG A 152 -1.44 -16.29 -0.86
C ARG A 152 -2.60 -16.34 0.12
N LEU A 153 -2.26 -16.45 1.41
CA LEU A 153 -3.20 -16.61 2.52
C LEU A 153 -3.07 -15.47 3.52
N SER A 154 -4.18 -15.01 4.04
CA SER A 154 -4.23 -13.98 5.08
C SER A 154 -5.31 -14.28 6.12
N VAL A 155 -5.24 -13.59 7.25
CA VAL A 155 -6.15 -13.70 8.38
C VAL A 155 -6.65 -12.34 8.83
N MET A 156 -7.90 -12.31 9.30
CA MET A 156 -8.54 -11.10 9.81
C MET A 156 -9.51 -11.45 10.93
N GLY A 157 -9.77 -10.52 11.83
CA GLY A 157 -10.78 -10.72 12.88
C GLY A 157 -10.98 -9.51 13.76
N HIS A 158 -12.12 -9.49 14.46
CA HIS A 158 -12.54 -8.41 15.34
C HIS A 158 -12.36 -8.79 16.81
N SER A 159 -11.95 -7.84 17.64
CA SER A 159 -11.90 -7.97 19.09
C SER A 159 -11.05 -9.20 19.54
N ALA A 160 -11.61 -10.15 20.26
CA ALA A 160 -10.97 -11.42 20.60
C ALA A 160 -10.56 -12.20 19.33
N GLY A 161 -11.32 -12.10 18.23
CA GLY A 161 -10.94 -12.61 16.92
C GLY A 161 -9.74 -11.87 16.33
N GLY A 162 -9.66 -10.56 16.52
CA GLY A 162 -8.50 -9.77 16.16
C GLY A 162 -7.24 -10.20 16.92
N ALA A 163 -7.35 -10.44 18.22
CA ALA A 163 -6.27 -11.02 19.01
C ALA A 163 -5.88 -12.42 18.49
N GLY A 164 -6.87 -13.25 18.15
CA GLY A 164 -6.64 -14.54 17.49
C GLY A 164 -5.93 -14.43 16.15
N THR A 165 -6.26 -13.42 15.36
CA THR A 165 -5.61 -13.09 14.09
C THR A 165 -4.11 -12.79 14.29
N LEU A 166 -3.77 -11.98 15.28
CA LEU A 166 -2.37 -11.65 15.58
C LEU A 166 -1.59 -12.88 16.05
N LEU A 167 -2.20 -13.73 16.91
CA LEU A 167 -1.59 -15.01 17.30
C LEU A 167 -1.44 -15.98 16.13
N ALA A 168 -2.38 -16.02 15.19
CA ALA A 168 -2.28 -16.83 13.97
C ALA A 168 -1.10 -16.36 13.09
N ALA A 169 -0.88 -15.03 12.99
CA ALA A 169 0.26 -14.47 12.27
C ALA A 169 1.60 -14.87 12.91
N LEU A 170 1.69 -14.87 14.23
CA LEU A 170 2.89 -15.35 14.94
C LEU A 170 3.16 -16.85 14.71
N ARG A 171 2.10 -17.66 14.57
CA ARG A 171 2.21 -19.13 14.39
C ARG A 171 2.46 -19.56 12.95
N ARG A 172 2.05 -18.75 11.98
CA ARG A 172 2.22 -19.05 10.54
C ARG A 172 2.88 -17.87 9.82
N PRO A 173 4.20 -17.76 9.89
CA PRO A 173 4.94 -16.63 9.28
C PRO A 173 4.88 -16.59 7.75
N THR A 174 4.33 -17.64 7.11
CA THR A 174 4.11 -17.68 5.65
C THR A 174 2.85 -16.95 5.20
N LEU A 175 2.00 -16.50 6.13
CA LEU A 175 0.87 -15.63 5.80
C LEU A 175 1.36 -14.34 5.15
N LYS A 176 0.61 -13.86 4.17
CA LYS A 176 0.96 -12.66 3.41
C LYS A 176 0.43 -11.38 4.04
N ALA A 177 -0.64 -11.46 4.83
CA ALA A 177 -1.18 -10.34 5.58
C ALA A 177 -1.93 -10.80 6.82
N ALA A 178 -1.98 -9.94 7.83
CA ALA A 178 -2.85 -10.05 8.99
C ALA A 178 -3.55 -8.70 9.23
N VAL A 179 -4.84 -8.75 9.59
CA VAL A 179 -5.61 -7.54 9.90
C VAL A 179 -6.34 -7.70 11.23
N GLY A 180 -5.98 -6.89 12.22
CA GLY A 180 -6.66 -6.82 13.50
C GLY A 180 -7.65 -5.65 13.55
N LEU A 181 -8.94 -5.95 13.69
CA LEU A 181 -10.01 -4.98 13.85
C LEU A 181 -10.29 -4.83 15.35
N ALA A 182 -9.95 -3.68 15.93
CA ALA A 182 -9.96 -3.48 17.39
C ALA A 182 -9.42 -4.72 18.14
N PRO A 183 -8.20 -5.22 17.80
CA PRO A 183 -7.71 -6.51 18.28
C PRO A 183 -7.40 -6.47 19.77
N GLY A 184 -7.98 -7.35 20.52
CA GLY A 184 -7.65 -7.44 21.94
C GLY A 184 -8.67 -8.16 22.79
N THR A 185 -8.21 -8.50 23.99
CA THR A 185 -9.03 -8.90 25.12
C THR A 185 -8.51 -8.16 26.35
N PRO A 186 -9.35 -7.58 27.18
CA PRO A 186 -8.90 -6.89 28.37
C PRO A 186 -7.96 -7.78 29.21
N GLY A 187 -6.82 -7.22 29.61
CA GLY A 187 -5.82 -7.91 30.45
C GLY A 187 -4.78 -8.73 29.68
N ASN A 188 -4.83 -8.85 28.36
CA ASN A 188 -3.82 -9.53 27.56
C ASN A 188 -2.89 -8.52 26.85
N ASN A 189 -1.60 -8.66 27.10
CA ASN A 189 -0.58 -7.91 26.38
C ASN A 189 -0.15 -8.71 25.13
N LEU A 190 -0.66 -8.30 23.96
CA LEU A 190 -0.22 -8.87 22.68
C LEU A 190 1.11 -8.22 22.28
N ASN A 191 2.11 -9.04 22.08
CA ASN A 191 3.44 -8.61 21.65
C ASN A 191 3.74 -9.23 20.26
N MET A 192 3.90 -8.38 19.26
CA MET A 192 4.11 -8.76 17.87
C MET A 192 5.58 -8.65 17.43
N SER A 193 6.54 -8.46 18.37
CA SER A 193 7.95 -8.19 18.07
C SER A 193 8.66 -9.29 17.25
N THR A 194 8.10 -10.49 17.16
CA THR A 194 8.64 -11.61 16.39
C THR A 194 7.84 -11.93 15.12
N THR A 195 6.79 -11.16 14.81
CA THR A 195 6.04 -11.38 13.57
C THR A 195 6.90 -11.14 12.33
N GLN A 196 6.63 -11.91 11.30
CA GLN A 196 7.19 -11.73 9.95
C GLN A 196 6.09 -11.38 8.94
N VAL A 197 4.85 -11.25 9.42
CA VAL A 197 3.67 -11.07 8.59
C VAL A 197 3.30 -9.58 8.54
N PRO A 198 3.18 -9.00 7.34
CA PRO A 198 2.63 -7.65 7.17
C PRO A 198 1.32 -7.49 7.94
N THR A 199 1.26 -6.52 8.85
CA THR A 199 0.15 -6.42 9.82
C THR A 199 -0.48 -5.04 9.80
N MET A 200 -1.80 -4.99 9.56
CA MET A 200 -2.62 -3.78 9.73
C MET A 200 -3.47 -3.90 11.00
N LEU A 201 -3.50 -2.81 11.78
CA LEU A 201 -4.35 -2.69 12.97
C LEU A 201 -5.33 -1.54 12.76
N LEU A 202 -6.59 -1.77 13.06
CA LEU A 202 -7.60 -0.71 13.12
C LEU A 202 -8.09 -0.55 14.56
N SER A 203 -8.36 0.68 14.98
CA SER A 203 -8.98 1.00 16.27
C SER A 203 -10.12 2.00 16.08
N GLY A 204 -11.12 1.97 16.94
CA GLY A 204 -12.17 2.97 16.99
C GLY A 204 -11.77 4.11 17.93
N GLN A 205 -11.91 5.36 17.51
CA GLN A 205 -11.55 6.54 18.33
C GLN A 205 -12.30 6.55 19.67
N ASN A 206 -13.54 6.09 19.68
CA ASN A 206 -14.43 6.06 20.86
C ASN A 206 -14.57 4.64 21.46
N ASP A 207 -13.66 3.72 21.11
CA ASP A 207 -13.69 2.36 21.64
C ASP A 207 -13.27 2.37 23.12
N GLY A 208 -14.22 2.10 23.99
CA GLY A 208 -14.01 1.97 25.44
C GLY A 208 -13.68 0.53 25.87
N THR A 209 -13.79 -0.46 24.99
CA THR A 209 -13.51 -1.88 25.26
C THR A 209 -12.08 -2.26 24.91
N VAL A 210 -11.67 -1.98 23.67
CA VAL A 210 -10.30 -2.14 23.17
C VAL A 210 -9.82 -0.75 22.76
N THR A 211 -9.28 0.00 23.72
CA THR A 211 -8.98 1.41 23.53
C THR A 211 -7.94 1.65 22.44
N PRO A 212 -7.98 2.80 21.72
CA PRO A 212 -6.97 3.15 20.75
C PRO A 212 -5.53 3.08 21.30
N SER A 213 -5.35 3.48 22.56
CA SER A 213 -4.05 3.40 23.21
C SER A 213 -3.54 1.98 23.42
N TYR A 214 -4.45 1.04 23.69
CA TYR A 214 -4.11 -0.38 23.77
C TYR A 214 -3.68 -0.92 22.39
N VAL A 215 -4.42 -0.61 21.32
CA VAL A 215 -4.05 -1.00 19.95
C VAL A 215 -2.74 -0.36 19.50
N GLN A 216 -2.52 0.90 19.86
CA GLN A 216 -1.25 1.58 19.63
C GLN A 216 -0.10 0.90 20.37
N GLY A 217 -0.34 0.40 21.59
CA GLY A 217 0.62 -0.41 22.34
C GLY A 217 1.04 -1.66 21.58
N ILE A 218 0.09 -2.38 20.97
CA ILE A 218 0.40 -3.53 20.08
C ILE A 218 1.18 -3.07 18.86
N TYR A 219 0.74 -2.00 18.18
CA TYR A 219 1.42 -1.42 17.02
C TYR A 219 2.88 -1.12 17.30
N ASN A 220 3.19 -0.54 18.45
CA ASN A 220 4.54 -0.20 18.86
C ASN A 220 5.46 -1.43 19.10
N THR A 221 4.90 -2.64 19.17
CA THR A 221 5.69 -3.88 19.26
C THR A 221 6.06 -4.47 17.91
N LEU A 222 5.43 -3.99 16.80
CA LEU A 222 5.70 -4.52 15.47
C LEU A 222 7.15 -4.21 15.04
N PRO A 223 7.87 -5.16 14.43
CA PRO A 223 9.26 -4.95 14.05
C PRO A 223 9.38 -3.95 12.90
N ALA A 224 10.36 -3.05 12.98
CA ALA A 224 10.60 -2.05 11.93
C ALA A 224 10.92 -2.65 10.54
N GLY A 225 11.37 -3.91 10.49
CA GLY A 225 11.67 -4.61 9.24
C GLY A 225 10.48 -5.36 8.63
N VAL A 226 9.29 -5.25 9.22
CA VAL A 226 8.04 -5.86 8.71
C VAL A 226 7.06 -4.75 8.42
N GLU A 227 6.42 -4.79 7.27
CA GLU A 227 5.44 -3.79 6.86
C GLU A 227 4.24 -3.79 7.81
N HIS A 228 3.89 -2.62 8.30
CA HIS A 228 2.76 -2.50 9.22
C HIS A 228 2.09 -1.12 9.13
N ALA A 229 0.80 -1.11 9.46
CA ALA A 229 0.00 0.11 9.53
C ALA A 229 -0.95 0.07 10.72
N TRP A 230 -1.27 1.25 11.25
CA TRP A 230 -2.32 1.46 12.22
C TRP A 230 -3.18 2.66 11.82
N ALA A 231 -4.50 2.46 11.82
CA ALA A 231 -5.46 3.53 11.61
C ALA A 231 -6.46 3.58 12.77
N GLU A 232 -6.70 4.78 13.30
CA GLU A 232 -7.76 5.08 14.24
C GLU A 232 -8.94 5.68 13.47
N LEU A 233 -10.10 5.00 13.49
CA LEU A 233 -11.29 5.44 12.78
C LEU A 233 -12.07 6.46 13.59
N ALA A 234 -12.26 7.66 13.04
CA ALA A 234 -12.89 8.78 13.70
C ALA A 234 -14.34 8.47 14.08
N GLY A 235 -14.70 8.72 15.34
CA GLY A 235 -16.05 8.52 15.86
C GLY A 235 -16.47 7.06 16.06
N ASN A 236 -15.68 6.08 15.62
CA ASN A 236 -16.01 4.66 15.74
C ASN A 236 -15.85 4.16 17.18
N ASP A 237 -16.79 3.33 17.60
CA ASP A 237 -16.75 2.54 18.84
C ASP A 237 -16.32 1.09 18.56
N HIS A 238 -16.34 0.23 19.62
CA HIS A 238 -15.94 -1.18 19.51
C HIS A 238 -16.78 -1.96 18.50
N LEU A 239 -18.08 -1.69 18.41
CA LEU A 239 -19.02 -2.41 17.56
C LEU A 239 -19.13 -1.82 16.15
N SER A 240 -18.44 -0.75 15.86
CA SER A 240 -18.44 -0.14 14.52
C SER A 240 -17.85 -1.09 13.46
N PHE A 241 -16.99 -2.02 13.86
CA PHE A 241 -16.38 -3.03 12.98
C PHE A 241 -17.33 -4.19 12.63
N THR A 242 -18.45 -4.33 13.35
CA THR A 242 -19.43 -5.41 13.14
C THR A 242 -20.52 -5.06 12.12
N ARG A 243 -20.40 -3.90 11.49
CA ARG A 243 -21.37 -3.40 10.50
C ARG A 243 -20.67 -2.74 9.33
N SER A 244 -21.34 -2.67 8.20
CA SER A 244 -20.78 -2.09 6.96
C SER A 244 -20.13 -0.74 7.20
N ASN A 245 -18.83 -0.66 6.92
CA ASN A 245 -18.00 0.52 7.16
C ASN A 245 -17.12 0.81 5.93
N PRO A 246 -17.50 1.81 5.10
CA PRO A 246 -16.73 2.17 3.92
C PRO A 246 -15.31 2.69 4.22
N THR A 247 -15.12 3.39 5.35
CA THR A 247 -13.80 3.87 5.75
C THR A 247 -12.85 2.71 6.05
N GLU A 248 -13.35 1.70 6.76
CA GLU A 248 -12.61 0.47 7.03
C GLU A 248 -12.20 -0.23 5.73
N MET A 249 -13.15 -0.49 4.83
CA MET A 249 -12.88 -1.20 3.58
C MET A 249 -11.92 -0.44 2.66
N ARG A 250 -11.94 0.89 2.67
CA ARG A 250 -11.00 1.74 1.93
C ARG A 250 -9.55 1.57 2.40
N LEU A 251 -9.32 1.13 3.62
CA LEU A 251 -8.00 0.78 4.15
C LEU A 251 -7.67 -0.70 3.89
N LEU A 252 -8.64 -1.61 4.11
CA LEU A 252 -8.44 -3.05 4.00
C LEU A 252 -8.16 -3.51 2.57
N ILE A 253 -8.92 -2.99 1.59
CA ILE A 253 -8.76 -3.40 0.18
C ILE A 253 -7.35 -3.09 -0.33
N PRO A 254 -6.81 -1.86 -0.21
CA PRO A 254 -5.44 -1.59 -0.63
C PRO A 254 -4.40 -2.41 0.13
N TRP A 255 -4.58 -2.66 1.43
CA TRP A 255 -3.69 -3.50 2.21
C TRP A 255 -3.63 -4.92 1.68
N LEU A 256 -4.79 -5.56 1.52
CA LEU A 256 -4.87 -6.92 1.01
C LEU A 256 -4.40 -7.01 -0.45
N LYS A 257 -4.72 -6.04 -1.30
CA LYS A 257 -4.20 -6.00 -2.68
C LYS A 257 -2.68 -5.91 -2.71
N THR A 258 -2.10 -5.07 -1.87
CA THR A 258 -0.65 -4.89 -1.80
C THR A 258 0.04 -6.17 -1.33
N PHE A 259 -0.40 -6.76 -0.24
CA PHE A 259 0.36 -7.85 0.41
C PHE A 259 -0.10 -9.25 0.01
N LEU A 260 -1.38 -9.45 -0.32
CA LEU A 260 -1.90 -10.75 -0.71
C LEU A 260 -1.80 -10.99 -2.22
N ASP A 261 -1.96 -9.94 -3.04
CA ASP A 261 -1.90 -10.01 -4.50
C ASP A 261 -0.60 -9.44 -5.10
N ASN A 262 0.32 -8.89 -4.29
CA ASN A 262 1.50 -8.14 -4.76
C ASN A 262 1.13 -7.04 -5.77
N ASP A 263 -0.06 -6.45 -5.63
CA ASP A 263 -0.56 -5.43 -6.53
C ASP A 263 -0.14 -4.04 -6.03
N THR A 264 1.04 -3.61 -6.44
CA THR A 264 1.64 -2.34 -6.01
C THR A 264 0.89 -1.11 -6.51
N ARG A 265 -0.07 -1.24 -7.45
CA ARG A 265 -0.96 -0.14 -7.87
C ARG A 265 -1.80 0.40 -6.70
N TYR A 266 -1.97 -0.41 -5.64
CA TYR A 266 -2.77 -0.04 -4.47
C TYR A 266 -1.97 0.67 -3.37
N THR A 267 -0.63 0.63 -3.38
CA THR A 267 0.20 1.27 -2.34
C THR A 267 -0.03 2.78 -2.25
N GLN A 268 -0.34 3.44 -3.36
CA GLN A 268 -0.61 4.87 -3.45
C GLN A 268 -1.79 5.34 -2.58
N PHE A 269 -2.68 4.43 -2.16
CA PHE A 269 -3.82 4.76 -1.31
C PHE A 269 -3.49 4.75 0.18
N LEU A 270 -2.38 4.11 0.54
CA LEU A 270 -1.94 3.93 1.92
C LEU A 270 -0.62 4.66 2.24
N CYS A 271 0.19 4.99 1.24
CA CYS A 271 1.50 5.61 1.43
C CYS A 271 1.77 6.77 0.45
N PRO A 272 1.47 7.99 0.86
CA PRO A 272 0.73 8.40 2.07
C PRO A 272 -0.75 8.02 1.97
N LEU A 273 -1.48 8.09 3.10
CA LEU A 273 -2.94 7.86 3.09
C LEU A 273 -3.61 8.88 2.18
N ALA A 274 -4.15 8.41 1.05
CA ALA A 274 -4.66 9.29 -0.01
C ALA A 274 -6.00 9.96 0.34
N ASP A 275 -6.79 9.33 1.21
CA ASP A 275 -8.06 9.87 1.73
C ASP A 275 -8.16 9.59 3.23
N SER A 276 -8.00 10.63 4.04
CA SER A 276 -8.08 10.59 5.50
C SER A 276 -9.49 10.80 6.04
N THR A 277 -10.53 10.91 5.20
CA THR A 277 -11.92 11.09 5.66
C THR A 277 -12.32 9.93 6.56
N GLY A 278 -12.78 10.23 7.79
CA GLY A 278 -13.15 9.22 8.78
C GLY A 278 -11.96 8.53 9.48
N VAL A 279 -10.73 9.02 9.31
CA VAL A 279 -9.53 8.53 9.98
C VAL A 279 -8.97 9.66 10.85
N SER A 280 -8.89 9.45 12.17
CA SER A 280 -8.36 10.44 13.12
C SER A 280 -6.85 10.34 13.30
N ARG A 281 -6.27 9.14 13.11
CA ARG A 281 -4.83 8.89 13.14
C ARG A 281 -4.46 7.82 12.14
N TYR A 282 -3.29 7.96 11.51
CA TYR A 282 -2.74 6.96 10.61
C TYR A 282 -1.21 6.92 10.72
N ASN A 283 -0.67 5.73 10.87
CA ASN A 283 0.77 5.46 10.84
C ASN A 283 1.01 4.22 9.97
N ALA A 284 2.03 4.24 9.15
CA ALA A 284 2.44 3.10 8.33
C ALA A 284 3.94 3.13 8.04
N THR A 285 4.52 1.97 7.79
CA THR A 285 5.88 1.82 7.25
C THR A 285 5.85 2.17 5.76
N CYS A 286 6.06 3.44 5.41
CA CYS A 286 6.09 3.87 4.01
C CYS A 286 7.52 3.93 3.47
N PRO A 287 7.78 3.45 2.23
CA PRO A 287 6.83 2.85 1.29
C PRO A 287 6.44 1.43 1.68
N LEU A 288 5.19 1.02 1.40
CA LEU A 288 4.76 -0.36 1.57
C LEU A 288 5.31 -1.23 0.43
N VAL A 289 6.12 -2.21 0.78
CA VAL A 289 6.77 -3.10 -0.19
C VAL A 289 6.35 -4.54 0.09
N PRO A 290 5.63 -5.21 -0.84
CA PRO A 290 5.29 -6.63 -0.67
C PRO A 290 6.56 -7.49 -0.58
N PRO A 291 6.62 -8.51 0.29
CA PRO A 291 7.81 -9.37 0.45
C PRO A 291 8.22 -10.11 -0.84
N ASP A 292 7.25 -10.44 -1.68
CA ASP A 292 7.46 -11.10 -2.97
C ASP A 292 7.36 -10.08 -4.14
N GLY A 293 7.46 -8.79 -3.86
CA GLY A 293 7.54 -7.74 -4.88
C GLY A 293 8.75 -7.98 -5.80
N PRO A 294 8.78 -7.38 -7.00
CA PRO A 294 9.89 -7.57 -7.91
C PRO A 294 11.19 -7.19 -7.20
N THR A 295 11.96 -8.20 -6.86
CA THR A 295 13.36 -7.99 -6.47
C THR A 295 14.01 -7.30 -7.66
N SER A 296 14.63 -6.14 -7.42
CA SER A 296 15.45 -5.49 -8.46
C SER A 296 16.26 -6.57 -9.18
N PRO A 297 16.33 -6.56 -10.52
CA PRO A 297 17.09 -7.56 -11.24
C PRO A 297 18.50 -7.62 -10.63
N PRO A 298 19.09 -8.81 -10.45
CA PRO A 298 20.48 -8.90 -9.99
C PRO A 298 21.29 -8.02 -10.95
N THR A 299 22.04 -7.09 -10.39
CA THR A 299 22.99 -6.25 -11.14
C THR A 299 23.98 -7.20 -11.79
N THR A 300 23.71 -7.59 -13.03
CA THR A 300 24.71 -8.28 -13.84
C THR A 300 25.78 -7.24 -14.12
N THR A 301 26.89 -7.36 -13.39
CA THR A 301 28.13 -6.62 -13.69
C THR A 301 28.47 -6.91 -15.14
N PRO A 302 28.53 -5.91 -16.03
CA PRO A 302 28.97 -6.16 -17.40
C PRO A 302 30.40 -6.69 -17.37
N PRO A 303 30.79 -7.65 -18.24
CA PRO A 303 32.16 -8.09 -18.33
C PRO A 303 33.02 -6.88 -18.69
N THR A 304 34.08 -6.67 -17.91
CA THR A 304 35.11 -5.65 -18.11
C THR A 304 35.81 -5.92 -19.43
N THR A 305 35.38 -5.26 -20.49
CA THR A 305 36.20 -5.15 -21.71
C THR A 305 37.07 -3.91 -21.57
N THR A 306 38.38 -4.13 -21.46
CA THR A 306 39.41 -3.10 -21.46
C THR A 306 39.40 -2.41 -22.81
N PRO A 307 39.22 -1.06 -22.91
CA PRO A 307 39.36 -0.36 -24.16
C PRO A 307 40.86 -0.14 -24.48
N PRO A 308 41.28 -0.16 -25.74
CA PRO A 308 42.62 0.20 -26.12
C PRO A 308 42.88 1.71 -25.95
N THR A 309 44.04 2.01 -25.39
CA THR A 309 44.60 3.35 -25.18
C THR A 309 44.77 4.10 -26.50
N SER A 310 44.09 5.23 -26.67
CA SER A 310 44.48 6.22 -27.67
C SER A 310 44.60 7.60 -27.02
N THR A 311 45.76 8.17 -27.18
CA THR A 311 46.20 9.47 -26.68
C THR A 311 45.44 10.65 -27.33
N PRO A 312 45.14 11.75 -26.61
CA PRO A 312 44.42 12.90 -27.16
C PRO A 312 45.36 13.89 -27.81
N PRO A 313 44.91 14.68 -28.79
CA PRO A 313 45.53 15.99 -29.09
C PRO A 313 44.88 17.10 -28.28
N THR A 314 45.73 17.90 -27.72
CA THR A 314 45.51 19.14 -26.99
C THR A 314 45.02 20.25 -27.93
N THR A 315 43.99 20.99 -27.55
CA THR A 315 43.83 22.40 -27.91
C THR A 315 43.01 23.20 -26.90
N SER A 316 43.46 24.37 -26.65
CA SER A 316 43.23 25.32 -25.56
C SER A 316 41.93 26.11 -25.63
N ALA A 317 41.46 26.44 -24.48
CA ALA A 317 40.51 27.39 -23.89
C ALA A 317 40.32 28.77 -24.63
N PRO A 318 39.50 29.72 -24.14
CA PRO A 318 38.52 29.74 -23.07
C PRO A 318 37.15 30.32 -23.44
N THR A 319 36.08 29.94 -22.78
CA THR A 319 34.87 30.77 -22.69
C THR A 319 34.23 30.63 -21.33
N THR A 320 33.93 31.74 -20.72
CA THR A 320 33.24 31.99 -19.46
C THR A 320 32.02 31.11 -19.29
N PRO A 321 31.77 30.51 -18.07
CA PRO A 321 30.55 29.77 -17.80
C PRO A 321 29.36 30.73 -17.72
N PRO A 322 28.20 30.37 -18.28
CA PRO A 322 26.94 31.03 -17.93
C PRO A 322 26.59 30.74 -16.48
N PRO A 323 25.76 31.58 -15.80
CA PRO A 323 25.39 31.40 -14.41
C PRO A 323 24.72 30.06 -14.26
N SER A 324 25.22 29.24 -13.33
CA SER A 324 24.72 27.92 -13.00
C SER A 324 23.25 28.01 -12.55
N GLY A 325 22.34 27.58 -13.41
CA GLY A 325 21.00 27.22 -12.95
C GLY A 325 21.13 26.14 -11.86
N ALA A 326 20.40 26.30 -10.74
CA ALA A 326 20.45 25.34 -9.67
C ALA A 326 20.11 23.93 -10.22
N ALA A 327 20.93 22.92 -9.86
CA ALA A 327 20.77 21.57 -10.35
C ALA A 327 19.39 20.99 -9.93
N CYS A 328 18.80 21.50 -8.84
CA CYS A 328 17.44 21.19 -8.38
C CYS A 328 16.79 22.42 -7.72
N THR A 329 15.47 22.36 -7.59
CA THR A 329 14.65 23.32 -6.83
C THR A 329 13.84 22.59 -5.77
N ALA A 330 13.47 23.30 -4.70
CA ALA A 330 12.61 22.78 -3.64
C ALA A 330 11.46 23.74 -3.40
N THR A 331 10.25 23.19 -3.28
CA THR A 331 9.02 23.94 -3.00
C THR A 331 8.33 23.38 -1.78
N TYR A 332 8.04 24.22 -0.78
CA TYR A 332 7.36 23.86 0.45
C TYR A 332 5.86 24.13 0.35
N ARG A 333 5.06 23.26 0.97
CA ARG A 333 3.65 23.54 1.30
C ARG A 333 3.29 22.99 2.69
N THR A 334 2.41 23.66 3.39
CA THR A 334 1.75 23.11 4.58
C THR A 334 0.62 22.19 4.12
N VAL A 335 0.65 20.94 4.54
CA VAL A 335 -0.38 19.93 4.20
C VAL A 335 -1.54 20.01 5.18
N ASN A 336 -1.22 20.14 6.48
CA ASN A 336 -2.19 20.22 7.56
C ASN A 336 -1.60 21.00 8.75
N SER A 337 -2.47 21.56 9.59
CA SER A 337 -2.04 22.23 10.83
C SER A 337 -3.07 22.03 11.94
N TRP A 338 -2.58 21.95 13.18
CA TRP A 338 -3.38 21.78 14.40
C TRP A 338 -2.80 22.63 15.54
N SER A 339 -3.47 22.65 16.67
CA SER A 339 -2.96 23.38 17.82
C SER A 339 -1.59 22.84 18.26
N GLY A 340 -0.54 23.65 18.12
CA GLY A 340 0.83 23.33 18.53
C GLY A 340 1.67 22.58 17.51
N GLY A 341 1.17 22.27 16.28
CA GLY A 341 1.96 21.58 15.26
C GLY A 341 1.39 21.66 13.85
N PHE A 342 2.17 21.17 12.91
CA PHE A 342 1.80 21.13 11.49
C PHE A 342 2.53 20.01 10.75
N GLN A 343 1.96 19.64 9.61
CA GLN A 343 2.61 18.77 8.64
C GLN A 343 3.04 19.61 7.44
N GLY A 344 4.33 19.53 7.13
CA GLY A 344 4.93 20.12 5.93
C GLY A 344 5.28 19.08 4.89
N GLU A 345 5.23 19.47 3.63
CA GLU A 345 5.73 18.69 2.49
C GLU A 345 6.63 19.55 1.63
N VAL A 346 7.71 18.97 1.16
CA VAL A 346 8.64 19.61 0.21
C VAL A 346 8.74 18.77 -1.04
N THR A 347 8.47 19.41 -2.19
CA THR A 347 8.71 18.83 -3.51
C THR A 347 10.09 19.26 -3.99
N VAL A 348 10.92 18.29 -4.34
CA VAL A 348 12.22 18.48 -4.98
C VAL A 348 12.06 18.21 -6.46
N THR A 349 12.51 19.14 -7.30
CA THR A 349 12.44 19.03 -8.77
C THR A 349 13.85 19.14 -9.35
N ALA A 350 14.28 18.18 -10.16
CA ALA A 350 15.50 18.26 -10.93
C ALA A 350 15.39 19.33 -12.01
N GLY A 351 16.48 20.06 -12.29
CA GLY A 351 16.58 20.99 -13.38
C GLY A 351 16.63 20.32 -14.75
N THR A 352 17.32 20.90 -15.67
CA THR A 352 17.50 20.37 -17.05
C THR A 352 18.50 19.20 -17.14
N ALA A 353 19.23 18.91 -16.06
CA ALA A 353 20.11 17.74 -15.91
C ALA A 353 19.56 16.76 -14.89
N ALA A 354 19.94 15.49 -15.03
CA ALA A 354 19.63 14.48 -14.02
C ALA A 354 20.33 14.81 -12.69
N VAL A 355 19.66 14.54 -11.58
CA VAL A 355 20.16 14.74 -10.21
C VAL A 355 20.48 13.36 -9.61
N ASN A 356 21.65 13.23 -9.00
CA ASN A 356 22.11 11.98 -8.38
C ASN A 356 22.43 12.22 -6.90
N GLY A 357 21.41 12.46 -6.13
CA GLY A 357 21.44 12.92 -4.75
C GLY A 357 20.96 14.36 -4.64
N TRP A 358 20.18 14.64 -3.59
CA TRP A 358 19.70 15.99 -3.28
C TRP A 358 19.79 16.27 -1.79
N THR A 359 20.00 17.54 -1.49
CA THR A 359 19.98 18.07 -0.13
C THR A 359 19.12 19.33 -0.11
N VAL A 360 18.13 19.35 0.76
CA VAL A 360 17.25 20.51 0.96
C VAL A 360 17.52 21.13 2.32
N THR A 361 17.67 22.45 2.37
CA THR A 361 17.99 23.19 3.60
C THR A 361 17.04 24.38 3.73
N TRP A 362 16.52 24.61 4.94
CA TRP A 362 15.70 25.79 5.29
C TRP A 362 15.85 26.15 6.75
N ASN A 363 15.46 27.37 7.10
CA ASN A 363 15.47 27.83 8.48
C ASN A 363 14.11 27.62 9.14
N LEU A 364 14.12 27.03 10.32
CA LEU A 364 12.96 26.93 11.21
C LEU A 364 12.74 28.28 11.88
N SER A 365 11.50 28.74 11.95
CA SER A 365 11.14 29.93 12.70
C SER A 365 11.30 29.68 14.22
N ASN A 366 11.41 30.77 15.00
CA ASN A 366 11.53 30.67 16.45
C ASN A 366 10.42 29.80 17.06
N GLY A 367 10.81 28.85 17.88
CA GLY A 367 9.92 27.91 18.56
C GLY A 367 9.48 26.71 17.70
N GLN A 368 9.91 26.62 16.44
CA GLN A 368 9.65 25.43 15.62
C GLN A 368 10.73 24.36 15.86
N SER A 369 10.30 23.11 15.81
CA SER A 369 11.17 21.93 15.75
C SER A 369 10.55 20.91 14.80
N ILE A 370 11.37 20.01 14.24
CA ILE A 370 10.90 18.89 13.44
C ILE A 370 11.01 17.64 14.30
N SER A 371 9.88 16.96 14.51
CA SER A 371 9.81 15.74 15.31
C SER A 371 9.92 14.47 14.46
N GLN A 372 9.54 14.53 13.19
CA GLN A 372 9.55 13.39 12.28
C GLN A 372 9.76 13.84 10.84
N VAL A 373 10.52 13.06 10.06
CA VAL A 373 10.68 13.22 8.61
C VAL A 373 10.48 11.85 7.94
N TRP A 374 9.81 11.82 6.81
CA TRP A 374 9.72 10.64 5.95
C TRP A 374 10.16 10.98 4.53
N ASN A 375 10.66 9.98 3.80
CA ASN A 375 11.29 10.10 2.49
C ASN A 375 12.53 11.01 2.47
N GLY A 376 13.20 11.18 3.63
CA GLY A 376 14.41 11.96 3.77
C GLY A 376 15.09 11.69 5.11
N THR A 377 16.38 12.01 5.18
CA THR A 377 17.18 11.93 6.42
C THR A 377 17.40 13.34 6.95
N LEU A 378 16.84 13.62 8.12
CA LEU A 378 16.95 14.92 8.79
C LEU A 378 18.27 15.07 9.56
N SER A 379 18.86 16.22 9.48
CA SER A 379 19.83 16.74 10.44
C SER A 379 19.48 18.21 10.77
N THR A 380 19.68 18.63 12.02
CA THR A 380 19.43 20.00 12.46
C THR A 380 20.67 20.59 13.07
N SER A 381 20.93 21.87 12.78
CA SER A 381 22.02 22.65 13.40
C SER A 381 21.48 24.04 13.72
N GLY A 382 21.30 24.32 15.01
CA GLY A 382 20.59 25.53 15.46
C GLY A 382 19.18 25.59 14.90
N SER A 383 18.82 26.67 14.22
CA SER A 383 17.54 26.84 13.53
C SER A 383 17.50 26.27 12.11
N THR A 384 18.60 25.72 11.61
CA THR A 384 18.66 25.20 10.25
C THR A 384 18.30 23.73 10.23
N ALA A 385 17.27 23.38 9.44
CA ALA A 385 16.92 22.02 9.10
C ALA A 385 17.54 21.65 7.74
N THR A 386 18.15 20.49 7.67
CA THR A 386 18.73 19.91 6.45
C THR A 386 18.17 18.52 6.25
N VAL A 387 17.55 18.25 5.10
CA VAL A 387 17.05 16.93 4.71
C VAL A 387 17.79 16.46 3.48
N ARG A 388 18.34 15.27 3.53
CA ARG A 388 18.99 14.59 2.42
C ARG A 388 18.10 13.46 1.90
N ASN A 389 18.26 13.14 0.63
CA ASN A 389 17.60 11.98 0.04
C ASN A 389 17.91 10.67 0.80
N VAL A 390 17.00 9.75 0.70
CA VAL A 390 17.22 8.34 1.05
C VAL A 390 17.60 7.55 -0.21
N SER A 391 18.01 6.29 -0.05
CA SER A 391 18.59 5.50 -1.13
C SER A 391 17.72 5.37 -2.39
N TYR A 392 16.39 5.42 -2.26
CA TYR A 392 15.47 5.17 -3.36
C TYR A 392 14.96 6.44 -4.08
N ASN A 393 15.21 7.65 -3.55
CA ASN A 393 14.67 8.88 -4.13
C ASN A 393 15.73 9.94 -4.45
N GLY A 394 17.01 9.56 -4.44
CA GLY A 394 18.11 10.48 -4.75
C GLY A 394 18.34 10.70 -6.23
N SER A 395 17.98 9.73 -7.09
CA SER A 395 18.17 9.84 -8.53
C SER A 395 16.91 10.36 -9.21
N LEU A 396 16.99 11.54 -9.82
CA LEU A 396 15.88 12.16 -10.54
C LEU A 396 16.31 12.41 -11.99
N ALA A 397 15.48 11.99 -12.94
CA ALA A 397 15.67 12.36 -14.35
C ALA A 397 15.50 13.87 -14.54
N PRO A 398 15.99 14.47 -15.66
CA PRO A 398 15.74 15.87 -15.95
C PRO A 398 14.26 16.23 -15.83
N GLY A 399 13.92 17.26 -15.04
CA GLY A 399 12.55 17.66 -14.72
C GLY A 399 11.79 16.69 -13.81
N GLY A 400 12.38 15.56 -13.39
CA GLY A 400 11.81 14.60 -12.47
C GLY A 400 11.63 15.18 -11.08
N THR A 401 10.63 14.68 -10.35
CA THR A 401 10.27 15.18 -9.01
C THR A 401 10.26 14.05 -7.98
N THR A 402 10.52 14.42 -6.74
CA THR A 402 10.26 13.58 -5.55
C THR A 402 9.76 14.46 -4.41
N THR A 403 9.15 13.85 -3.40
CA THR A 403 8.68 14.57 -2.22
C THR A 403 9.21 13.93 -0.95
N PHE A 404 9.41 14.77 0.06
CA PHE A 404 9.54 14.34 1.46
C PHE A 404 8.61 15.15 2.34
N GLY A 405 8.21 14.58 3.47
CA GLY A 405 7.36 15.29 4.39
C GLY A 405 7.89 15.25 5.81
N PHE A 406 7.32 16.11 6.68
CA PHE A 406 7.73 16.19 8.08
C PHE A 406 6.61 16.68 9.00
N LEU A 407 6.72 16.36 10.28
CA LEU A 407 5.92 16.94 11.35
C LEU A 407 6.74 18.00 12.07
N GLY A 408 6.19 19.22 12.10
CA GLY A 408 6.77 20.36 12.82
C GLY A 408 5.92 20.79 14.02
N SER A 409 6.57 21.28 15.07
CA SER A 409 5.91 21.95 16.19
C SER A 409 5.75 23.44 15.91
N GLY A 410 4.78 24.08 16.58
CA GLY A 410 4.50 25.51 16.46
C GLY A 410 3.56 25.84 15.31
N THR A 411 3.60 27.10 14.86
CA THR A 411 2.76 27.58 13.75
C THR A 411 3.50 27.40 12.43
N PRO A 412 2.84 26.88 11.36
CA PRO A 412 3.48 26.76 10.06
C PRO A 412 3.88 28.15 9.54
N ALA A 413 5.09 28.27 9.04
CA ALA A 413 5.58 29.48 8.39
C ALA A 413 5.88 29.15 6.92
N ASN A 414 5.83 30.18 6.05
CA ASN A 414 6.26 30.04 4.67
C ASN A 414 7.79 29.79 4.64
N ALA A 415 8.17 28.52 4.61
CA ALA A 415 9.57 28.14 4.48
C ALA A 415 10.00 28.37 2.98
N SER A 416 11.20 28.88 2.82
CA SER A 416 11.84 29.00 1.49
C SER A 416 13.01 28.02 1.44
N PRO A 417 12.76 26.74 1.12
CA PRO A 417 13.80 25.73 1.08
C PRO A 417 14.70 25.96 -0.14
N THR A 418 15.99 25.71 0.04
CA THR A 418 16.98 25.67 -1.02
C THR A 418 17.35 24.22 -1.31
N CYS A 419 17.55 23.89 -2.59
CA CYS A 419 17.98 22.57 -3.03
C CYS A 419 19.40 22.63 -3.59
N ALA A 420 20.23 21.67 -3.21
CA ALA A 420 21.54 21.43 -3.78
C ALA A 420 21.65 19.95 -4.17
N SER A 421 22.36 19.68 -5.28
CA SER A 421 22.79 18.34 -5.68
C SER A 421 24.32 18.29 -5.65
N PRO A 422 24.93 17.18 -5.15
CA PRO A 422 26.37 17.00 -5.15
C PRO A 422 26.94 16.90 -6.56
#